data_0dda5983b6227f83b6f4af7b3dd88b74
#
_entry.id   0dda5983b6227f83b6f4af7b3dd88b74
#
_cell.length_a   1.000
_cell.length_b   1.000
_cell.length_c   1.000
_cell.angle_alpha   90.00
_cell.angle_beta   90.00
_cell.angle_gamma   90.00
#
_symmetry.space_group_name_H-M   'P 1'
#
loop_
_entity.id
_entity.type
_entity.pdbx_description
1 polymer ?
#
loop_
_entity_poly.entity_id
_entity_poly.type
_entity_poly.pdbx_seq_one_letter_code
_entity_poly.pdbx_strand_id
1 'polypeptide(L)'
;MDKLHLEIVTPQGQVFSDDVNSVVLPGSEGEFGVLPNHASLISLLKAGVIDIEDKNKKHDIVAINWGYAKIDEDKVTILADGAVYVAGNSESELANSLNKAKELIESMSSDANAFASTIAKMENVVRAR
;
A
#
# COMPACT_ATOMS: atom_id res chain seq x y z
N MET A 1 19.95 2.23 14.02
CA MET A 1 19.17 1.36 13.16
C MET A 1 18.57 2.13 12.02
N ASP A 2 18.70 1.58 10.85
CA ASP A 2 18.16 2.22 9.67
C ASP A 2 16.65 2.15 9.64
N LYS A 3 16.02 3.25 9.28
CA LYS A 3 14.58 3.35 9.13
C LYS A 3 14.26 3.77 7.72
N LEU A 4 13.09 3.36 7.25
CA LEU A 4 12.58 3.74 5.96
C LEU A 4 11.45 4.74 6.18
N HIS A 5 11.57 5.93 5.63
CA HIS A 5 10.48 6.91 5.70
C HIS A 5 9.55 6.72 4.51
N LEU A 6 8.30 6.41 4.78
CA LEU A 6 7.29 6.19 3.75
C LEU A 6 6.28 7.33 3.74
N GLU A 7 6.04 7.88 2.56
CA GLU A 7 5.06 8.94 2.35
C GLU A 7 4.19 8.57 1.16
N ILE A 8 2.87 8.59 1.34
CA ILE A 8 1.90 8.30 0.29
C ILE A 8 1.01 9.52 0.12
N VAL A 9 0.98 10.07 -1.09
CA VAL A 9 0.27 11.31 -1.41
C VAL A 9 -0.66 11.08 -2.61
N THR A 10 -1.84 11.68 -2.53
CA THR A 10 -2.81 11.71 -3.63
C THR A 10 -3.17 13.16 -3.95
N PRO A 11 -3.90 13.42 -5.05
CA PRO A 11 -4.39 14.78 -5.33
C PRO A 11 -5.29 15.36 -4.22
N GLN A 12 -5.89 14.51 -3.39
CA GLN A 12 -6.72 14.94 -2.27
C GLN A 12 -5.93 15.18 -1.00
N GLY A 13 -4.64 14.85 -0.98
CA GLY A 13 -3.77 15.08 0.14
C GLY A 13 -2.95 13.88 0.55
N GLN A 14 -2.29 14.01 1.67
CA GLN A 14 -1.43 12.97 2.22
C GLN A 14 -2.25 11.87 2.88
N VAL A 15 -1.96 10.63 2.52
CA VAL A 15 -2.66 9.44 3.05
C VAL A 15 -1.87 8.79 4.18
N PHE A 16 -0.55 8.82 4.07
CA PHE A 16 0.33 8.17 5.04
C PHE A 16 1.68 8.90 5.07
N SER A 17 2.24 9.04 6.26
CA SER A 17 3.61 9.54 6.43
C SER A 17 4.13 9.08 7.78
N ASP A 18 5.10 8.17 7.79
CA ASP A 18 5.74 7.69 9.01
C ASP A 18 7.01 6.90 8.66
N ASP A 19 7.81 6.65 9.69
CA ASP A 19 8.94 5.74 9.59
C ASP A 19 8.45 4.31 9.76
N VAL A 20 8.91 3.43 8.90
CA VAL A 20 8.47 2.03 8.85
C VAL A 20 9.69 1.11 8.72
N ASN A 21 9.49 -0.18 8.98
CA ASN A 21 10.55 -1.17 8.80
C ASN A 21 10.73 -1.54 7.33
N SER A 22 9.61 -1.75 6.63
CA SER A 22 9.64 -2.17 5.23
C SER A 22 8.29 -1.91 4.57
N VAL A 23 8.27 -1.97 3.24
CA VAL A 23 7.04 -1.83 2.47
C VAL A 23 7.10 -2.77 1.27
N VAL A 24 5.96 -3.39 0.93
CA VAL A 24 5.80 -4.17 -0.29
C VAL A 24 4.89 -3.40 -1.23
N LEU A 25 5.35 -3.18 -2.44
CA LEU A 25 4.67 -2.33 -3.42
C LEU A 25 4.13 -3.15 -4.60
N PRO A 26 2.95 -2.76 -5.15
CA PRO A 26 2.38 -3.46 -6.31
C PRO A 26 2.97 -2.90 -7.61
N GLY A 27 4.22 -3.25 -7.89
CA GLY A 27 4.89 -2.81 -9.11
C GLY A 27 4.20 -3.34 -10.37
N SER A 28 4.31 -2.59 -11.48
CA SER A 28 3.71 -2.98 -12.74
C SER A 28 4.25 -4.30 -13.28
N GLU A 29 5.50 -4.64 -12.92
CA GLU A 29 6.15 -5.90 -13.30
C GLU A 29 6.02 -6.97 -12.22
N GLY A 30 5.32 -6.70 -11.13
CA GLY A 30 5.13 -7.60 -10.01
C GLY A 30 5.41 -6.93 -8.68
N GLU A 31 4.98 -7.57 -7.60
CA GLU A 31 5.25 -7.06 -6.26
C GLU A 31 6.73 -7.07 -5.95
N PHE A 32 7.19 -6.07 -5.22
CA PHE A 32 8.57 -6.04 -4.74
C PHE A 32 8.63 -5.37 -3.36
N GLY A 33 9.57 -5.82 -2.55
CA GLY A 33 9.78 -5.27 -1.21
C GLY A 33 10.87 -4.22 -1.19
N VAL A 34 10.72 -3.24 -0.29
CA VAL A 34 11.71 -2.18 -0.09
C VAL A 34 12.12 -2.19 1.37
N LEU A 35 13.41 -2.27 1.61
CA LEU A 35 14.04 -2.17 2.92
C LEU A 35 14.88 -0.90 2.97
N PRO A 36 15.28 -0.42 4.17
CA PRO A 36 16.21 0.71 4.26
C PRO A 36 17.49 0.46 3.44
N ASN A 37 18.07 1.52 2.91
CA ASN A 37 19.27 1.49 2.07
C ASN A 37 19.05 0.82 0.71
N HIS A 38 17.83 0.85 0.22
CA HIS A 38 17.51 0.34 -1.11
C HIS A 38 18.15 1.23 -2.20
N ALA A 39 18.57 0.60 -3.30
CA ALA A 39 19.07 1.35 -4.44
C ALA A 39 17.98 2.26 -5.00
N SER A 40 18.39 3.45 -5.45
CA SER A 40 17.45 4.43 -6.01
C SER A 40 16.72 3.86 -7.23
N LEU A 41 15.41 4.04 -7.26
CA LEU A 41 14.55 3.45 -8.28
C LEU A 41 13.27 4.27 -8.43
N ILE A 42 12.78 4.40 -9.66
CA ILE A 42 11.43 4.90 -9.92
C ILE A 42 10.66 3.75 -10.54
N SER A 43 9.53 3.41 -9.95
CA SER A 43 8.70 2.29 -10.41
C SER A 43 7.27 2.73 -10.64
N LEU A 44 6.70 2.23 -11.73
CA LEU A 44 5.27 2.37 -11.99
C LEU A 44 4.51 1.35 -11.15
N LEU A 45 3.42 1.78 -10.53
CA LEU A 45 2.58 0.93 -9.69
C LEU A 45 1.23 0.70 -10.35
N LYS A 46 0.74 -0.53 -10.26
CA LYS A 46 -0.59 -0.90 -10.74
C LYS A 46 -1.60 -0.91 -9.59
N ALA A 47 -2.87 -1.09 -9.90
CA ALA A 47 -3.90 -1.27 -8.88
C ALA A 47 -3.53 -2.45 -7.98
N GLY A 48 -3.55 -2.21 -6.68
CA GLY A 48 -3.16 -3.23 -5.72
C GLY A 48 -3.03 -2.67 -4.32
N VAL A 49 -2.29 -3.38 -3.50
CA VAL A 49 -2.14 -3.08 -2.09
C VAL A 49 -0.68 -2.79 -1.74
N ILE A 50 -0.49 -1.69 -1.03
CA ILE A 50 0.78 -1.38 -0.39
C ILE A 50 0.72 -1.99 1.01
N ASP A 51 1.61 -2.94 1.29
CA ASP A 51 1.70 -3.61 2.58
C ASP A 51 2.87 -2.99 3.36
N ILE A 52 2.57 -2.41 4.50
CA ILE A 52 3.52 -1.65 5.31
C ILE A 52 3.76 -2.39 6.62
N GLU A 53 5.01 -2.71 6.92
CA GLU A 53 5.39 -3.20 8.24
C GLU A 53 5.89 -2.03 9.06
N ASP A 54 5.19 -1.70 10.14
CA ASP A 54 5.54 -0.58 10.99
C ASP A 54 6.66 -0.93 11.99
N LYS A 55 7.03 0.04 12.82
CA LYS A 55 8.11 -0.12 13.80
C LYS A 55 7.82 -1.20 14.85
N ASN A 56 6.56 -1.53 15.05
CA ASN A 56 6.12 -2.55 16.01
C ASN A 56 5.85 -3.89 15.35
N LYS A 57 6.30 -4.06 14.08
CA LYS A 57 6.10 -5.27 13.28
C LYS A 57 4.63 -5.56 12.97
N LYS A 58 3.77 -4.57 13.09
CA LYS A 58 2.38 -4.66 12.66
C LYS A 58 2.26 -4.25 11.21
N HIS A 59 1.25 -4.75 10.54
CA HIS A 59 1.02 -4.47 9.14
C HIS A 59 -0.13 -3.50 8.95
N ASP A 60 0.12 -2.47 8.15
CA ASP A 60 -0.89 -1.54 7.66
C ASP A 60 -1.05 -1.73 6.16
N ILE A 61 -2.22 -1.43 5.65
CA ILE A 61 -2.54 -1.60 4.24
C ILE A 61 -3.07 -0.30 3.66
N VAL A 62 -2.56 0.06 2.49
CA VAL A 62 -3.13 1.14 1.68
C VAL A 62 -3.41 0.59 0.29
N ALA A 63 -4.67 0.62 -0.13
CA ALA A 63 -5.07 0.23 -1.49
C ALA A 63 -4.90 1.42 -2.41
N ILE A 64 -4.37 1.19 -3.61
CA ILE A 64 -4.20 2.22 -4.63
C ILE A 64 -4.77 1.74 -5.96
N ASN A 65 -5.18 2.70 -6.81
CA ASN A 65 -5.65 2.38 -8.16
C ASN A 65 -4.51 2.36 -9.20
N TRP A 66 -3.54 3.25 -9.07
CA TRP A 66 -2.28 3.27 -9.83
C TRP A 66 -1.42 4.41 -9.31
N GLY A 67 -0.16 4.41 -9.65
CA GLY A 67 0.72 5.48 -9.21
C GLY A 67 2.18 5.23 -9.57
N TYR A 68 3.04 5.98 -8.90
CA TYR A 68 4.50 5.88 -9.02
C TYR A 68 5.12 5.79 -7.65
N ALA A 69 6.20 5.04 -7.56
CA ALA A 69 7.04 5.02 -6.36
C ALA A 69 8.41 5.57 -6.71
N LYS A 70 8.88 6.51 -5.92
CA LYS A 70 10.26 6.99 -5.97
C LYS A 70 10.96 6.49 -4.72
N ILE A 71 11.95 5.64 -4.92
CA ILE A 71 12.73 5.05 -3.84
C ILE A 71 14.11 5.68 -3.87
N ASP A 72 14.55 6.20 -2.74
CA ASP A 72 15.86 6.85 -2.64
C ASP A 72 16.45 6.53 -1.27
N GLU A 73 17.27 5.48 -1.23
CA GLU A 73 17.92 4.98 -0.02
C GLU A 73 16.94 4.72 1.11
N ASP A 74 16.72 5.69 1.99
CA ASP A 74 15.89 5.54 3.19
C ASP A 74 14.52 6.21 3.06
N LYS A 75 14.18 6.70 1.88
CA LYS A 75 12.91 7.37 1.66
C LYS A 75 12.15 6.78 0.49
N VAL A 76 10.86 6.49 0.71
CA VAL A 76 9.94 6.05 -0.33
C VAL A 76 8.82 7.07 -0.43
N THR A 77 8.66 7.67 -1.59
CA THR A 77 7.57 8.59 -1.87
C THR A 77 6.66 7.94 -2.91
N ILE A 78 5.38 7.81 -2.57
CA ILE A 78 4.40 7.22 -3.46
C ILE A 78 3.39 8.29 -3.84
N LEU A 79 3.23 8.49 -5.16
CA LEU A 79 2.22 9.37 -5.72
C LEU A 79 1.17 8.47 -6.33
N ALA A 80 -0.01 8.43 -5.74
CA ALA A 80 -1.12 7.62 -6.22
C ALA A 80 -2.26 8.51 -6.70
N ASP A 81 -2.97 8.08 -7.73
CA ASP A 81 -4.15 8.80 -8.20
C ASP A 81 -5.28 8.70 -7.18
N GLY A 82 -5.52 7.49 -6.66
CA GLY A 82 -6.46 7.26 -5.58
C GLY A 82 -5.88 6.27 -4.58
N ALA A 83 -6.20 6.47 -3.30
CA ALA A 83 -5.71 5.59 -2.25
C ALA A 83 -6.72 5.50 -1.11
N VAL A 84 -6.84 4.33 -0.51
CA VAL A 84 -7.68 4.10 0.66
C VAL A 84 -6.83 3.42 1.74
N TYR A 85 -6.70 4.08 2.89
CA TYR A 85 -6.05 3.48 4.05
C TYR A 85 -7.05 2.55 4.73
N VAL A 86 -6.72 1.27 4.80
CA VAL A 86 -7.60 0.27 5.42
C VAL A 86 -7.35 0.28 6.91
N ALA A 87 -8.16 1.01 7.64
CA ALA A 87 -8.02 1.21 9.09
C ALA A 87 -9.38 1.35 9.75
N GLY A 88 -9.40 1.11 11.05
CA GLY A 88 -10.59 1.29 11.87
C GLY A 88 -10.38 0.74 13.26
N ASN A 89 -11.09 1.32 14.24
CA ASN A 89 -11.04 0.90 15.65
C ASN A 89 -12.15 -0.10 16.00
N SER A 90 -13.07 -0.35 15.08
CA SER A 90 -14.15 -1.30 15.25
C SER A 90 -14.29 -2.15 13.99
N GLU A 91 -15.00 -3.28 14.10
CA GLU A 91 -15.24 -4.13 12.95
C GLU A 91 -15.99 -3.40 11.83
N SER A 92 -16.94 -2.55 12.16
CA SER A 92 -17.71 -1.82 11.15
C SER A 92 -16.87 -0.78 10.42
N GLU A 93 -15.98 -0.06 11.14
CA GLU A 93 -15.07 0.89 10.51
C GLU A 93 -14.09 0.19 9.60
N LEU A 94 -13.55 -0.94 10.06
CA LEU A 94 -12.62 -1.73 9.29
C LEU A 94 -13.28 -2.31 8.04
N ALA A 95 -14.50 -2.81 8.17
CA ALA A 95 -15.29 -3.33 7.05
C ALA A 95 -15.57 -2.24 6.02
N ASN A 96 -15.92 -1.03 6.46
CA ASN A 96 -16.15 0.10 5.55
C ASN A 96 -14.89 0.48 4.80
N SER A 97 -13.74 0.57 5.49
CA SER A 97 -12.46 0.85 4.85
C SER A 97 -12.10 -0.22 3.82
N LEU A 98 -12.31 -1.49 4.18
CA LEU A 98 -12.03 -2.61 3.30
C LEU A 98 -12.91 -2.57 2.04
N ASN A 99 -14.21 -2.26 2.20
CA ASN A 99 -15.12 -2.14 1.06
C ASN A 99 -14.70 -1.01 0.12
N LYS A 100 -14.30 0.14 0.65
CA LYS A 100 -13.80 1.26 -0.16
C LYS A 100 -12.54 0.87 -0.91
N ALA A 101 -11.64 0.14 -0.26
CA ALA A 101 -10.44 -0.36 -0.90
C ALA A 101 -10.75 -1.32 -2.05
N LYS A 102 -11.70 -2.23 -1.84
CA LYS A 102 -12.16 -3.17 -2.87
C LYS A 102 -12.73 -2.43 -4.08
N GLU A 103 -13.58 -1.44 -3.84
CA GLU A 103 -14.17 -0.63 -4.91
C GLU A 103 -13.10 0.09 -5.73
N LEU A 104 -12.11 0.66 -5.06
CA LEU A 104 -11.03 1.38 -5.73
C LEU A 104 -10.24 0.47 -6.66
N ILE A 105 -9.87 -0.71 -6.18
CA ILE A 105 -9.08 -1.68 -6.95
C ILE A 105 -9.93 -2.25 -8.09
N GLU A 106 -11.19 -2.57 -7.81
CA GLU A 106 -12.11 -3.13 -8.81
C GLU A 106 -12.29 -2.20 -10.00
N SER A 107 -12.37 -0.90 -9.75
CA SER A 107 -12.57 0.09 -10.81
C SER A 107 -11.43 0.11 -11.84
N MET A 108 -10.25 -0.37 -11.46
CA MET A 108 -9.06 -0.34 -12.31
C MET A 108 -8.61 -1.72 -12.80
N SER A 109 -9.15 -2.79 -12.22
CA SER A 109 -8.74 -4.15 -12.56
C SER A 109 -9.65 -4.75 -13.64
N SER A 110 -9.04 -5.19 -14.74
CA SER A 110 -9.75 -5.94 -15.78
C SER A 110 -9.53 -7.43 -15.64
N ASP A 111 -8.68 -7.86 -14.73
CA ASP A 111 -8.34 -9.27 -14.50
C ASP A 111 -8.97 -9.75 -13.18
N ALA A 112 -9.99 -10.61 -13.30
CA ALA A 112 -10.70 -11.12 -12.14
C ALA A 112 -9.80 -11.93 -11.19
N ASN A 113 -8.83 -12.66 -11.72
CA ASN A 113 -7.91 -13.45 -10.89
C ASN A 113 -6.97 -12.56 -10.10
N ALA A 114 -6.43 -11.51 -10.71
CA ALA A 114 -5.59 -10.55 -10.03
C ALA A 114 -6.37 -9.81 -8.94
N PHE A 115 -7.62 -9.44 -9.24
CA PHE A 115 -8.51 -8.78 -8.29
C PHE A 115 -8.77 -9.70 -7.08
N ALA A 116 -9.11 -10.96 -7.31
CA ALA A 116 -9.37 -11.92 -6.25
C ALA A 116 -8.15 -12.14 -5.35
N SER A 117 -6.95 -12.24 -5.94
CA SER A 117 -5.70 -12.35 -5.19
C SER A 117 -5.47 -11.15 -4.30
N THR A 118 -5.70 -9.95 -4.81
CA THR A 118 -5.52 -8.70 -4.05
C THR A 118 -6.50 -8.63 -2.88
N ILE A 119 -7.76 -8.99 -3.11
CA ILE A 119 -8.78 -9.01 -2.06
C ILE A 119 -8.39 -10.02 -0.96
N ALA A 120 -7.95 -11.21 -1.34
CA ALA A 120 -7.51 -12.23 -0.38
C ALA A 120 -6.34 -11.72 0.48
N LYS A 121 -5.40 -11.03 -0.14
CA LYS A 121 -4.26 -10.45 0.57
C LYS A 121 -4.71 -9.42 1.60
N MET A 122 -5.61 -8.51 1.22
CA MET A 122 -6.14 -7.50 2.13
C MET A 122 -6.86 -8.15 3.32
N GLU A 123 -7.70 -9.13 3.07
CA GLU A 123 -8.45 -9.82 4.11
C GLU A 123 -7.53 -10.57 5.07
N ASN A 124 -6.48 -11.21 4.56
CA ASN A 124 -5.52 -11.92 5.40
C ASN A 124 -4.77 -10.98 6.34
N VAL A 125 -4.34 -9.81 5.86
CA VAL A 125 -3.64 -8.84 6.69
C VAL A 125 -4.58 -8.27 7.76
N VAL A 126 -5.82 -7.97 7.40
CA VAL A 126 -6.82 -7.47 8.34
C VAL A 126 -7.08 -8.49 9.45
N ARG A 127 -7.16 -9.77 9.13
CA ARG A 127 -7.37 -10.83 10.15
C ARG A 127 -6.18 -11.00 11.08
N ALA A 128 -4.97 -10.75 10.59
CA ALA A 128 -3.74 -10.89 11.36
C ALA A 128 -3.53 -9.77 12.39
N ARG A 129 -4.29 -8.70 12.27
CA ARG A 129 -4.18 -7.54 13.18
C ARG A 129 -4.85 -7.78 14.55
#